data_1b41771d36a7b189dd726787da7a44e2
#
_entry.id   1b41771d36a7b189dd726787da7a44e2
#
_cell.length_a   1.000
_cell.length_b   1.000
_cell.length_c   1.000
_cell.angle_alpha   90.00
_cell.angle_beta   90.00
_cell.angle_gamma   90.00
#
_symmetry.space_group_name_H-M   'P 1'
#
loop_
_entity.id
_entity.type
_entity.pdbx_description
1 polymer ?
#
loop_
_entity_poly.entity_id
_entity_poly.type
_entity_poly.pdbx_seq_one_letter_code
_entity_poly.pdbx_strand_id
1 'polypeptide(L)'
;PLNLPVQRSKMAEERAAALRLGSIAPNFKADTTTGPIDFHEYIGDNWVVFFSHPEDYTPVCTTELGEMARLEPEFAKRGVKLIGLSANTLQSHEGWISDIKDVTGSQVKFPIIGDKERKVAYLYDMIDHQDTTNVDSKGIAFTIRSVFVIDPKKTIRTILAYPASTGRNSAEILRIVDSLQTGEKHKVTTPVNWTPGDDVSVHPSVKTDQAKEMF
;
A
#
# COMPACT_ATOMS: atom_id res chain seq x y z
N PRO A 1 46.85 -5.49 2.95
CA PRO A 1 45.88 -4.44 2.80
C PRO A 1 44.74 -4.93 1.94
N LEU A 2 43.60 -5.15 2.56
CA LEU A 2 42.40 -5.68 1.94
C LEU A 2 41.68 -4.57 1.17
N ASN A 3 41.53 -4.75 -0.14
CA ASN A 3 40.80 -3.88 -1.04
C ASN A 3 39.29 -3.95 -0.73
N LEU A 4 38.75 -3.03 0.06
CA LEU A 4 37.35 -2.92 0.44
C LEU A 4 36.52 -1.82 -0.28
N PRO A 5 36.94 -1.15 -1.37
CA PRO A 5 36.06 -0.19 -2.07
C PRO A 5 35.22 -0.77 -3.17
N VAL A 6 35.55 -1.90 -3.78
CA VAL A 6 34.89 -2.40 -5.00
C VAL A 6 33.56 -3.10 -4.71
N GLN A 7 33.39 -3.71 -3.55
CA GLN A 7 32.14 -4.38 -3.18
C GLN A 7 31.01 -3.39 -2.77
N ARG A 8 31.35 -2.23 -2.20
CA ARG A 8 30.36 -1.20 -1.85
C ARG A 8 29.74 -0.50 -3.06
N SER A 9 30.46 -0.36 -4.17
CA SER A 9 29.94 0.28 -5.37
C SER A 9 28.95 -0.61 -6.13
N LYS A 10 29.18 -1.93 -6.22
CA LYS A 10 28.26 -2.88 -6.82
C LYS A 10 26.95 -3.03 -6.05
N MET A 11 26.97 -3.02 -4.73
CA MET A 11 25.75 -3.07 -3.91
C MET A 11 24.95 -1.75 -3.95
N ALA A 12 25.58 -0.62 -4.29
CA ALA A 12 24.88 0.65 -4.47
C ALA A 12 24.22 0.78 -5.86
N GLU A 13 24.74 0.10 -6.88
CA GLU A 13 24.16 0.06 -8.22
C GLU A 13 23.00 -0.94 -8.36
N GLU A 14 22.95 -1.97 -7.51
CA GLU A 14 21.87 -2.96 -7.48
C GLU A 14 20.65 -2.55 -6.61
N ARG A 15 20.70 -1.44 -5.90
CA ARG A 15 19.50 -0.87 -5.29
C ARG A 15 18.60 -0.36 -6.41
N ALA A 16 17.53 -1.11 -6.70
CA ALA A 16 16.40 -0.57 -7.48
C ALA A 16 16.15 0.86 -6.97
N ALA A 17 16.06 1.83 -7.88
CA ALA A 17 15.86 3.22 -7.49
C ALA A 17 14.66 3.31 -6.55
N ALA A 18 14.85 3.89 -5.36
CA ALA A 18 13.81 3.98 -4.35
C ALA A 18 12.53 4.55 -4.98
N LEU A 19 11.39 3.89 -4.76
CA LEU A 19 10.11 4.34 -5.28
C LEU A 19 9.75 5.70 -4.66
N ARG A 20 9.24 6.59 -5.49
CA ARG A 20 8.89 7.97 -5.11
C ARG A 20 7.51 8.32 -5.61
N LEU A 21 6.94 9.39 -5.07
CA LEU A 21 5.71 9.96 -5.63
C LEU A 21 5.93 10.35 -7.09
N GLY A 22 5.00 9.97 -7.95
CA GLY A 22 5.11 10.14 -9.40
C GLY A 22 5.85 9.02 -10.14
N SER A 23 6.50 8.08 -9.45
CA SER A 23 7.04 6.87 -10.08
C SER A 23 5.92 6.00 -10.62
N ILE A 24 6.18 5.31 -11.73
CA ILE A 24 5.30 4.21 -12.16
C ILE A 24 5.50 3.02 -11.21
N ALA A 25 4.42 2.52 -10.66
CA ALA A 25 4.43 1.33 -9.82
C ALA A 25 5.00 0.14 -10.61
N PRO A 26 6.06 -0.53 -10.13
CA PRO A 26 6.64 -1.67 -10.83
C PRO A 26 5.60 -2.78 -11.06
N ASN A 27 5.57 -3.33 -12.27
CA ASN A 27 4.74 -4.50 -12.55
C ASN A 27 5.37 -5.77 -11.97
N PHE A 28 4.55 -6.71 -11.58
CA PHE A 28 4.97 -8.05 -11.14
C PHE A 28 3.84 -9.05 -11.36
N LYS A 29 4.21 -10.33 -11.34
CA LYS A 29 3.26 -11.46 -11.28
C LYS A 29 3.40 -12.12 -9.93
N ALA A 30 2.27 -12.45 -9.31
CA ALA A 30 2.25 -13.10 -8.01
C ALA A 30 1.02 -13.99 -7.84
N ASP A 31 1.16 -15.01 -7.01
CA ASP A 31 0.04 -15.81 -6.54
C ASP A 31 -0.62 -15.12 -5.34
N THR A 32 -1.95 -15.13 -5.32
CA THR A 32 -2.75 -14.52 -4.26
C THR A 32 -3.83 -15.48 -3.77
N THR A 33 -4.44 -15.13 -2.65
CA THR A 33 -5.58 -15.88 -2.07
C THR A 33 -6.81 -15.94 -2.99
N THR A 34 -6.85 -15.15 -4.05
CA THR A 34 -7.95 -15.14 -5.05
C THR A 34 -7.49 -15.63 -6.44
N GLY A 35 -6.29 -16.18 -6.53
CA GLY A 35 -5.67 -16.66 -7.76
C GLY A 35 -4.47 -15.82 -8.21
N PRO A 36 -3.78 -16.23 -9.28
CA PRO A 36 -2.61 -15.52 -9.79
C PRO A 36 -3.00 -14.19 -10.43
N ILE A 37 -2.14 -13.18 -10.28
CA ILE A 37 -2.33 -11.85 -10.88
C ILE A 37 -1.10 -11.39 -11.66
N ASP A 38 -1.33 -10.55 -12.68
CA ASP A 38 -0.40 -9.54 -13.17
C ASP A 38 -0.84 -8.21 -12.59
N PHE A 39 0.05 -7.50 -11.89
CA PHE A 39 -0.34 -6.35 -11.06
C PHE A 39 -0.88 -5.18 -11.89
N HIS A 40 -0.29 -4.90 -13.06
CA HIS A 40 -0.80 -3.84 -13.92
C HIS A 40 -2.17 -4.18 -14.54
N GLU A 41 -2.40 -5.46 -14.87
CA GLU A 41 -3.71 -5.95 -15.29
C GLU A 41 -4.71 -5.88 -14.14
N TYR A 42 -4.30 -6.23 -12.91
CA TYR A 42 -5.12 -6.10 -11.72
C TYR A 42 -5.55 -4.65 -11.46
N ILE A 43 -4.65 -3.68 -11.57
CA ILE A 43 -4.98 -2.26 -11.48
C ILE A 43 -6.05 -1.92 -12.53
N GLY A 44 -5.82 -2.25 -13.81
CA GLY A 44 -6.71 -1.87 -14.92
C GLY A 44 -6.94 -0.36 -14.93
N ASP A 45 -8.21 0.05 -14.92
CA ASP A 45 -8.65 1.45 -14.87
C ASP A 45 -9.09 1.90 -13.47
N ASN A 46 -8.66 1.18 -12.42
CA ASN A 46 -9.01 1.49 -11.04
C ASN A 46 -7.84 2.09 -10.28
N TRP A 47 -8.15 2.79 -9.21
CA TRP A 47 -7.20 3.07 -8.15
C TRP A 47 -6.91 1.80 -7.37
N VAL A 48 -5.73 1.71 -6.76
CA VAL A 48 -5.35 0.59 -5.90
C VAL A 48 -4.72 1.11 -4.62
N VAL A 49 -5.11 0.54 -3.50
CA VAL A 49 -4.40 0.60 -2.23
C VAL A 49 -3.67 -0.73 -2.07
N PHE A 50 -2.35 -0.70 -2.29
CA PHE A 50 -1.45 -1.83 -2.11
C PHE A 50 -0.72 -1.69 -0.77
N PHE A 51 -0.85 -2.68 0.11
CA PHE A 51 -0.31 -2.57 1.46
C PHE A 51 0.32 -3.89 1.94
N SER A 52 1.35 -3.76 2.79
CA SER A 52 1.98 -4.90 3.44
C SER A 52 1.61 -5.00 4.92
N HIS A 53 1.73 -6.19 5.48
CA HIS A 53 1.67 -6.45 6.92
C HIS A 53 2.83 -7.37 7.33
N PRO A 54 3.34 -7.27 8.58
CA PRO A 54 4.51 -8.03 9.02
C PRO A 54 4.31 -9.54 8.97
N GLU A 55 3.31 -10.07 9.67
CA GLU A 55 3.14 -11.51 9.83
C GLU A 55 1.67 -11.87 10.12
N ASP A 56 1.21 -12.97 9.53
CA ASP A 56 -0.12 -13.54 9.79
C ASP A 56 -0.27 -13.96 11.26
N TYR A 57 -1.52 -14.11 11.71
CA TYR A 57 -1.91 -14.54 13.06
C TYR A 57 -1.42 -13.63 14.20
N THR A 58 -0.88 -12.44 13.89
CA THR A 58 -0.50 -11.47 14.92
C THR A 58 -1.67 -10.55 15.26
N PRO A 59 -1.78 -10.08 16.53
CA PRO A 59 -2.94 -9.28 16.95
C PRO A 59 -3.17 -8.01 16.13
N VAL A 60 -2.12 -7.22 15.90
CA VAL A 60 -2.24 -5.96 15.16
C VAL A 60 -2.61 -6.22 13.71
N CYS A 61 -1.97 -7.20 13.04
CA CYS A 61 -2.28 -7.52 11.64
C CYS A 61 -3.72 -8.05 11.50
N THR A 62 -4.20 -8.86 12.44
CA THR A 62 -5.58 -9.37 12.43
C THR A 62 -6.59 -8.22 12.50
N THR A 63 -6.39 -7.25 13.40
CA THR A 63 -7.29 -6.10 13.49
C THR A 63 -7.21 -5.19 12.26
N GLU A 64 -6.03 -4.99 11.70
CA GLU A 64 -5.85 -4.17 10.48
C GLU A 64 -6.54 -4.77 9.25
N LEU A 65 -6.34 -6.06 8.99
CA LEU A 65 -6.97 -6.70 7.84
C LEU A 65 -8.48 -6.81 8.01
N GLY A 66 -8.95 -7.05 9.23
CA GLY A 66 -10.38 -7.00 9.55
C GLY A 66 -10.98 -5.61 9.29
N GLU A 67 -10.30 -4.54 9.67
CA GLU A 67 -10.74 -3.17 9.41
C GLU A 67 -10.70 -2.83 7.91
N MET A 68 -9.65 -3.23 7.19
CA MET A 68 -9.60 -3.06 5.74
C MET A 68 -10.73 -3.83 5.03
N ALA A 69 -11.05 -5.04 5.50
CA ALA A 69 -12.17 -5.81 4.98
C ALA A 69 -13.53 -5.14 5.26
N ARG A 70 -13.70 -4.55 6.44
CA ARG A 70 -14.88 -3.76 6.78
C ARG A 70 -15.05 -2.53 5.88
N LEU A 71 -13.94 -1.89 5.54
CA LEU A 71 -13.91 -0.68 4.69
C LEU A 71 -13.86 -0.97 3.19
N GLU A 72 -13.68 -2.22 2.77
CA GLU A 72 -13.62 -2.59 1.36
C GLU A 72 -14.80 -2.03 0.51
N PRO A 73 -16.07 -2.07 0.98
CA PRO A 73 -17.17 -1.46 0.24
C PRO A 73 -17.02 0.06 0.06
N GLU A 74 -16.41 0.76 1.02
CA GLU A 74 -16.16 2.20 0.92
C GLU A 74 -15.05 2.52 -0.09
N PHE A 75 -14.00 1.68 -0.16
CA PHE A 75 -13.00 1.76 -1.21
C PHE A 75 -13.60 1.45 -2.59
N ALA A 76 -14.41 0.41 -2.69
CA ALA A 76 -15.07 0.03 -3.95
C ALA A 76 -15.99 1.12 -4.51
N LYS A 77 -16.77 1.84 -3.66
CA LYS A 77 -17.58 3.00 -4.07
C LYS A 77 -16.75 4.10 -4.73
N ARG A 78 -15.46 4.19 -4.42
CA ARG A 78 -14.48 5.14 -4.96
C ARG A 78 -13.69 4.60 -6.16
N GLY A 79 -14.05 3.42 -6.66
CA GLY A 79 -13.30 2.75 -7.72
C GLY A 79 -11.90 2.33 -7.30
N VAL A 80 -11.72 1.98 -6.02
CA VAL A 80 -10.44 1.58 -5.43
C VAL A 80 -10.45 0.10 -5.12
N LYS A 81 -9.47 -0.64 -5.59
CA LYS A 81 -9.21 -2.03 -5.23
C LYS A 81 -8.20 -2.11 -4.09
N LEU A 82 -8.37 -3.09 -3.22
CA LEU A 82 -7.43 -3.39 -2.14
C LEU A 82 -6.60 -4.62 -2.49
N ILE A 83 -5.32 -4.61 -2.15
CA ILE A 83 -4.46 -5.79 -2.24
C ILE A 83 -3.44 -5.80 -1.11
N GLY A 84 -3.39 -6.89 -0.36
CA GLY A 84 -2.45 -7.11 0.73
C GLY A 84 -1.21 -7.90 0.30
N LEU A 85 -0.16 -7.83 1.10
CA LEU A 85 1.06 -8.61 0.93
C LEU A 85 1.70 -8.92 2.29
N SER A 86 2.23 -10.12 2.45
CA SER A 86 3.26 -10.40 3.46
C SER A 86 4.23 -11.49 2.98
N ALA A 87 5.29 -11.69 3.76
CA ALA A 87 6.26 -12.76 3.53
C ALA A 87 5.77 -14.15 3.98
N ASN A 88 4.51 -14.29 4.35
CA ASN A 88 3.89 -15.58 4.64
C ASN A 88 3.52 -16.33 3.34
N THR A 89 3.18 -17.59 3.47
CA THR A 89 2.73 -18.42 2.36
C THR A 89 1.24 -18.21 2.08
N LEU A 90 0.77 -18.56 0.88
CA LEU A 90 -0.66 -18.55 0.56
C LEU A 90 -1.46 -19.43 1.52
N GLN A 91 -0.96 -20.63 1.84
CA GLN A 91 -1.63 -21.53 2.78
C GLN A 91 -1.80 -20.88 4.17
N SER A 92 -0.82 -20.08 4.62
CA SER A 92 -0.93 -19.29 5.85
C SER A 92 -2.07 -18.27 5.75
N HIS A 93 -2.11 -17.49 4.68
CA HIS A 93 -3.16 -16.51 4.46
C HIS A 93 -4.56 -17.12 4.40
N GLU A 94 -4.72 -18.23 3.68
CA GLU A 94 -6.01 -18.94 3.54
C GLU A 94 -6.55 -19.39 4.90
N GLY A 95 -5.69 -19.96 5.75
CA GLY A 95 -6.07 -20.34 7.12
C GLY A 95 -6.43 -19.11 7.97
N TRP A 96 -5.61 -18.06 7.88
CA TRP A 96 -5.77 -16.86 8.69
C TRP A 96 -7.00 -16.00 8.34
N ILE A 97 -7.45 -16.00 7.09
CA ILE A 97 -8.68 -15.29 6.67
C ILE A 97 -9.89 -15.74 7.49
N SER A 98 -9.98 -17.03 7.85
CA SER A 98 -11.04 -17.53 8.72
C SER A 98 -10.96 -16.91 10.12
N ASP A 99 -9.76 -16.89 10.70
CA ASP A 99 -9.53 -16.32 12.03
C ASP A 99 -9.81 -14.81 12.07
N ILE A 100 -9.43 -14.08 11.02
CA ILE A 100 -9.76 -12.66 10.90
C ILE A 100 -11.27 -12.46 10.98
N LYS A 101 -12.05 -13.28 10.25
CA LYS A 101 -13.50 -13.20 10.27
C LYS A 101 -14.07 -13.52 11.66
N ASP A 102 -13.56 -14.55 12.32
CA ASP A 102 -14.04 -14.97 13.63
C ASP A 102 -13.74 -13.90 14.71
N VAL A 103 -12.58 -13.25 14.63
CA VAL A 103 -12.16 -12.21 15.58
C VAL A 103 -12.83 -10.87 15.32
N THR A 104 -12.96 -10.46 14.05
CA THR A 104 -13.38 -9.08 13.68
C THR A 104 -14.81 -9.01 13.13
N GLY A 105 -15.43 -10.14 12.80
CA GLY A 105 -16.71 -10.19 12.10
C GLY A 105 -16.64 -9.80 10.61
N SER A 106 -15.47 -9.49 10.07
CA SER A 106 -15.28 -8.99 8.71
C SER A 106 -14.63 -10.04 7.81
N GLN A 107 -15.22 -10.28 6.64
CA GLN A 107 -14.70 -11.24 5.68
C GLN A 107 -13.73 -10.55 4.72
N VAL A 108 -12.47 -10.96 4.72
CA VAL A 108 -11.48 -10.54 3.72
C VAL A 108 -11.85 -11.13 2.36
N LYS A 109 -12.06 -10.28 1.35
CA LYS A 109 -12.38 -10.66 -0.03
C LYS A 109 -11.33 -10.18 -1.03
N PHE A 110 -10.56 -9.18 -0.67
CA PHE A 110 -9.45 -8.69 -1.49
C PHE A 110 -8.29 -9.70 -1.50
N PRO A 111 -7.49 -9.75 -2.58
CA PRO A 111 -6.35 -10.64 -2.69
C PRO A 111 -5.26 -10.30 -1.66
N ILE A 112 -4.62 -11.33 -1.12
CA ILE A 112 -3.40 -11.22 -0.32
C ILE A 112 -2.28 -12.00 -1.04
N ILE A 113 -1.18 -11.34 -1.33
CA ILE A 113 0.00 -11.91 -1.99
C ILE A 113 0.81 -12.71 -0.98
N GLY A 114 1.09 -13.98 -1.28
CA GLY A 114 2.02 -14.82 -0.53
C GLY A 114 3.45 -14.65 -1.04
N ASP A 115 4.17 -13.67 -0.52
CA ASP A 115 5.52 -13.31 -0.97
C ASP A 115 6.64 -13.93 -0.13
N LYS A 116 6.59 -15.28 0.05
CA LYS A 116 7.55 -16.02 0.87
C LYS A 116 9.02 -15.71 0.53
N GLU A 117 9.31 -15.49 -0.75
CA GLU A 117 10.65 -15.16 -1.23
C GLU A 117 10.97 -13.66 -1.17
N ARG A 118 10.02 -12.85 -0.72
CA ARG A 118 10.11 -11.38 -0.57
C ARG A 118 10.45 -10.64 -1.87
N LYS A 119 10.17 -11.23 -3.02
CA LYS A 119 10.47 -10.62 -4.33
C LYS A 119 9.73 -9.31 -4.53
N VAL A 120 8.44 -9.30 -4.25
CA VAL A 120 7.60 -8.10 -4.37
C VAL A 120 7.91 -7.13 -3.24
N ALA A 121 8.14 -7.64 -2.02
CA ALA A 121 8.51 -6.82 -0.87
C ALA A 121 9.82 -6.04 -1.10
N TYR A 122 10.84 -6.67 -1.69
CA TYR A 122 12.07 -5.97 -2.09
C TYR A 122 11.84 -4.97 -3.22
N LEU A 123 11.01 -5.33 -4.21
CA LEU A 123 10.70 -4.45 -5.35
C LEU A 123 10.01 -3.14 -4.90
N TYR A 124 9.22 -3.21 -3.83
CA TYR A 124 8.47 -2.08 -3.27
C TYR A 124 9.08 -1.50 -1.99
N ASP A 125 10.30 -1.91 -1.63
CA ASP A 125 11.03 -1.44 -0.42
C ASP A 125 10.17 -1.57 0.87
N MET A 126 9.53 -2.73 1.02
CA MET A 126 8.64 -3.04 2.14
C MET A 126 9.31 -3.83 3.27
N ILE A 127 10.58 -4.19 3.13
CA ILE A 127 11.31 -5.01 4.11
C ILE A 127 11.64 -4.18 5.35
N ASP A 128 11.52 -4.80 6.53
CA ASP A 128 11.89 -4.16 7.78
C ASP A 128 13.43 -4.12 7.94
N HIS A 129 13.97 -2.91 7.93
CA HIS A 129 15.39 -2.65 8.20
C HIS A 129 15.62 -2.05 9.58
N GLN A 130 14.58 -1.83 10.36
CA GLN A 130 14.62 -1.16 11.65
C GLN A 130 14.53 -2.16 12.82
N ASP A 131 13.55 -3.07 12.76
CA ASP A 131 13.29 -4.02 13.84
C ASP A 131 13.95 -5.36 13.57
N THR A 132 15.06 -5.63 14.24
CA THR A 132 15.82 -6.89 14.14
C THR A 132 15.08 -8.10 14.72
N THR A 133 13.96 -7.89 15.42
CA THR A 133 13.10 -8.94 15.96
C THR A 133 11.96 -9.32 15.04
N ASN A 134 11.63 -8.47 14.06
CA ASN A 134 10.61 -8.73 13.03
C ASN A 134 11.20 -9.62 11.92
N VAL A 135 11.53 -10.86 12.29
CA VAL A 135 12.20 -11.84 11.42
C VAL A 135 11.52 -13.21 11.50
N ASP A 136 11.65 -13.98 10.42
CA ASP A 136 11.20 -15.37 10.41
C ASP A 136 12.14 -16.30 11.22
N SER A 137 11.80 -17.59 11.29
CA SER A 137 12.59 -18.61 12.01
C SER A 137 14.03 -18.78 11.49
N LYS A 138 14.36 -18.22 10.33
CA LYS A 138 15.70 -18.21 9.73
C LYS A 138 16.43 -16.88 9.95
N GLY A 139 15.82 -15.93 10.66
CA GLY A 139 16.36 -14.59 10.88
C GLY A 139 16.23 -13.67 9.67
N ILE A 140 15.36 -13.97 8.69
CA ILE A 140 15.13 -13.13 7.53
C ILE A 140 13.99 -12.17 7.83
N ALA A 141 14.22 -10.87 7.62
CA ALA A 141 13.25 -9.83 7.92
C ALA A 141 11.89 -10.04 7.25
N PHE A 142 10.84 -9.78 8.00
CA PHE A 142 9.48 -9.61 7.49
C PHE A 142 9.28 -8.22 6.88
N THR A 143 8.08 -7.93 6.45
CA THR A 143 7.69 -6.61 5.92
C THR A 143 7.28 -5.66 7.04
N ILE A 144 7.44 -4.37 6.78
CA ILE A 144 6.82 -3.28 7.56
C ILE A 144 5.36 -3.12 7.14
N ARG A 145 4.66 -2.12 7.71
CA ARG A 145 3.29 -1.76 7.34
C ARG A 145 3.29 -0.62 6.31
N SER A 146 3.67 -0.92 5.08
CA SER A 146 3.64 0.03 3.96
C SER A 146 2.24 0.16 3.38
N VAL A 147 1.94 1.32 2.80
CA VAL A 147 0.76 1.59 1.98
C VAL A 147 1.18 2.39 0.75
N PHE A 148 0.81 1.91 -0.41
CA PHE A 148 0.95 2.62 -1.69
C PHE A 148 -0.44 2.91 -2.24
N VAL A 149 -0.75 4.18 -2.47
CA VAL A 149 -1.94 4.59 -3.22
C VAL A 149 -1.51 4.83 -4.66
N ILE A 150 -2.08 4.05 -5.57
CA ILE A 150 -1.69 4.01 -6.99
C ILE A 150 -2.91 4.37 -7.82
N ASP A 151 -2.72 5.28 -8.79
CA ASP A 151 -3.79 5.73 -9.69
C ASP A 151 -3.97 4.78 -10.90
N PRO A 152 -5.04 4.94 -11.72
CA PRO A 152 -5.27 4.13 -12.91
C PRO A 152 -4.14 4.18 -13.95
N LYS A 153 -3.32 5.24 -13.93
CA LYS A 153 -2.12 5.38 -14.80
C LYS A 153 -0.91 4.63 -14.24
N LYS A 154 -1.10 3.84 -13.18
CA LYS A 154 -0.07 3.12 -12.44
C LYS A 154 0.93 4.04 -11.75
N THR A 155 0.57 5.29 -11.51
CA THR A 155 1.43 6.26 -10.84
C THR A 155 1.26 6.16 -9.32
N ILE A 156 2.36 6.08 -8.58
CA ILE A 156 2.37 6.13 -7.12
C ILE A 156 2.04 7.56 -6.69
N ARG A 157 0.92 7.72 -5.98
CA ARG A 157 0.40 9.03 -5.55
C ARG A 157 0.68 9.32 -4.08
N THR A 158 0.75 8.28 -3.26
CA THR A 158 1.07 8.38 -1.82
C THR A 158 1.79 7.14 -1.37
N ILE A 159 2.74 7.32 -0.45
CA ILE A 159 3.44 6.23 0.24
C ILE A 159 3.35 6.53 1.74
N LEU A 160 2.88 5.57 2.52
CA LEU A 160 2.93 5.58 3.98
C LEU A 160 3.76 4.39 4.45
N ALA A 161 4.58 4.58 5.47
CA ALA A 161 5.39 3.53 6.06
C ALA A 161 5.31 3.62 7.58
N TYR A 162 4.90 2.52 8.21
CA TYR A 162 4.78 2.38 9.66
C TYR A 162 5.65 1.21 10.10
N PRO A 163 6.32 1.31 11.27
CA PRO A 163 7.03 0.16 11.83
C PRO A 163 6.05 -0.96 12.19
N ALA A 164 6.56 -2.19 12.31
CA ALA A 164 5.75 -3.36 12.64
C ALA A 164 4.95 -3.19 13.95
N SER A 165 5.45 -2.38 14.89
CA SER A 165 4.82 -2.10 16.18
C SER A 165 3.64 -1.12 16.14
N THR A 166 3.41 -0.42 15.02
CA THR A 166 2.42 0.68 14.93
C THR A 166 1.33 0.36 13.94
N GLY A 167 0.11 0.12 14.41
CA GLY A 167 -1.07 -0.08 13.57
C GLY A 167 -1.43 1.19 12.77
N ARG A 168 -1.93 0.98 11.55
CA ARG A 168 -2.31 2.07 10.63
C ARG A 168 -3.66 2.68 11.00
N ASN A 169 -3.87 3.91 10.58
CA ASN A 169 -5.19 4.54 10.60
C ASN A 169 -5.87 4.35 9.23
N SER A 170 -6.80 3.41 9.14
CA SER A 170 -7.49 3.09 7.89
C SER A 170 -8.41 4.23 7.41
N ALA A 171 -8.94 5.04 8.33
CA ALA A 171 -9.72 6.22 7.97
C ALA A 171 -8.86 7.29 7.27
N GLU A 172 -7.58 7.42 7.66
CA GLU A 172 -6.64 8.31 6.97
C GLU A 172 -6.31 7.80 5.55
N ILE A 173 -6.18 6.49 5.35
CA ILE A 173 -5.97 5.94 4.00
C ILE A 173 -7.16 6.29 3.10
N LEU A 174 -8.39 6.16 3.61
CA LEU A 174 -9.60 6.52 2.89
C LEU A 174 -9.67 8.03 2.60
N ARG A 175 -9.33 8.87 3.60
CA ARG A 175 -9.25 10.32 3.46
C ARG A 175 -8.25 10.74 2.39
N ILE A 176 -7.08 10.10 2.32
CA ILE A 176 -6.06 10.36 1.28
C ILE A 176 -6.62 10.05 -0.11
N VAL A 177 -7.32 8.93 -0.28
CA VAL A 177 -7.99 8.58 -1.54
C VAL A 177 -8.99 9.67 -1.94
N ASP A 178 -9.87 10.07 -1.02
CA ASP A 178 -10.85 11.14 -1.26
C ASP A 178 -10.18 12.46 -1.67
N SER A 179 -9.11 12.84 -0.97
CA SER A 179 -8.33 14.05 -1.27
C SER A 179 -7.71 14.00 -2.68
N LEU A 180 -7.06 12.91 -3.03
CA LEU A 180 -6.41 12.74 -4.33
C LEU A 180 -7.43 12.77 -5.48
N GLN A 181 -8.55 12.06 -5.34
CA GLN A 181 -9.60 12.01 -6.35
C GLN A 181 -10.32 13.36 -6.50
N THR A 182 -10.59 14.05 -5.39
CA THR A 182 -11.17 15.40 -5.41
C THR A 182 -10.26 16.39 -6.13
N GLY A 183 -8.97 16.38 -5.79
CA GLY A 183 -7.99 17.25 -6.43
C GLY A 183 -7.85 17.02 -7.93
N GLU A 184 -7.83 15.77 -8.35
CA GLU A 184 -7.72 15.40 -9.76
C GLU A 184 -9.00 15.77 -10.55
N LYS A 185 -10.16 15.48 -10.00
CA LYS A 185 -11.45 15.71 -10.66
C LYS A 185 -11.78 17.19 -10.79
N HIS A 186 -11.51 17.98 -9.77
CA HIS A 186 -11.97 19.37 -9.67
C HIS A 186 -10.87 20.42 -9.82
N LYS A 187 -9.61 20.01 -10.01
CA LYS A 187 -8.43 20.91 -10.06
C LYS A 187 -8.34 21.83 -8.84
N VAL A 188 -8.50 21.20 -7.67
CA VAL A 188 -8.42 21.85 -6.37
C VAL A 188 -7.32 21.22 -5.51
N THR A 189 -7.00 21.86 -4.39
CA THR A 189 -6.13 21.32 -3.36
C THR A 189 -6.89 21.26 -2.03
N THR A 190 -6.66 20.20 -1.28
CA THR A 190 -7.29 20.00 0.02
C THR A 190 -6.40 20.56 1.12
N PRO A 191 -6.91 21.40 2.03
CA PRO A 191 -6.12 21.96 3.12
C PRO A 191 -5.80 20.92 4.21
N VAL A 192 -5.07 21.37 5.23
CA VAL A 192 -4.75 20.55 6.42
C VAL A 192 -6.04 20.04 7.08
N ASN A 193 -6.02 18.76 7.52
CA ASN A 193 -7.13 18.07 8.18
C ASN A 193 -8.43 17.99 7.36
N TRP A 194 -8.38 18.29 6.08
CA TRP A 194 -9.54 18.25 5.19
C TRP A 194 -10.22 16.87 5.21
N THR A 195 -11.53 16.88 5.26
CA THR A 195 -12.38 15.71 5.05
C THR A 195 -13.43 16.00 3.97
N PRO A 196 -14.03 14.97 3.34
CA PRO A 196 -15.07 15.17 2.33
C PRO A 196 -16.21 16.04 2.84
N GLY A 197 -16.48 17.13 2.12
CA GLY A 197 -17.48 18.15 2.49
C GLY A 197 -16.90 19.45 3.02
N ASP A 198 -15.62 19.47 3.38
CA ASP A 198 -14.92 20.69 3.80
C ASP A 198 -14.51 21.55 2.59
N ASP A 199 -14.24 22.83 2.85
CA ASP A 199 -13.76 23.76 1.84
C ASP A 199 -12.42 23.32 1.23
N VAL A 200 -12.23 23.68 -0.04
CA VAL A 200 -11.03 23.39 -0.82
C VAL A 200 -10.40 24.69 -1.35
N SER A 201 -9.13 24.62 -1.71
CA SER A 201 -8.45 25.74 -2.38
C SER A 201 -8.31 25.46 -3.87
N VAL A 202 -8.41 26.49 -4.70
CA VAL A 202 -8.13 26.35 -6.15
C VAL A 202 -6.68 25.91 -6.37
N HIS A 203 -6.47 24.96 -7.26
CA HIS A 203 -5.11 24.50 -7.56
C HIS A 203 -4.27 25.66 -8.15
N PRO A 204 -3.01 25.88 -7.74
CA PRO A 204 -2.18 26.98 -8.19
C PRO A 204 -1.99 27.10 -9.71
N SER A 205 -2.21 26.01 -10.45
CA SER A 205 -2.15 26.01 -11.93
C SER A 205 -3.37 26.66 -12.61
N VAL A 206 -4.45 26.91 -11.88
CA VAL A 206 -5.68 27.52 -12.40
C VAL A 206 -5.55 29.04 -12.35
N LYS A 207 -5.78 29.70 -13.49
CA LYS A 207 -5.73 31.17 -13.55
C LYS A 207 -6.92 31.80 -12.83
N THR A 208 -6.73 33.02 -12.31
CA THR A 208 -7.76 33.73 -11.50
C THR A 208 -9.11 33.86 -12.20
N ASP A 209 -9.12 34.13 -13.52
CA ASP A 209 -10.38 34.27 -14.26
C ASP A 209 -11.12 32.93 -14.37
N GLN A 210 -10.38 31.83 -14.58
CA GLN A 210 -10.95 30.48 -14.58
C GLN A 210 -11.44 30.08 -13.20
N ALA A 211 -10.74 30.49 -12.14
CA ALA A 211 -11.15 30.19 -10.76
C ALA A 211 -12.51 30.82 -10.42
N LYS A 212 -12.78 32.06 -10.91
CA LYS A 212 -14.08 32.75 -10.69
C LYS A 212 -15.28 32.06 -11.39
N GLU A 213 -15.01 31.22 -12.39
CA GLU A 213 -16.05 30.45 -13.09
C GLU A 213 -16.32 29.09 -12.41
N MET A 214 -15.44 28.67 -11.50
CA MET A 214 -15.53 27.37 -10.78
C MET A 214 -16.29 27.48 -9.47
N PHE A 215 -16.41 28.68 -8.92
CA PHE A 215 -17.02 29.03 -7.63
C PHE A 215 -17.87 30.30 -7.78
#